data_070147f4d7e9097f0dd6d217dbd3807a
#
_entry.id   070147f4d7e9097f0dd6d217dbd3807a
#
_cell.length_a   1.000
_cell.length_b   1.000
_cell.length_c   1.000
_cell.angle_alpha   90.00
_cell.angle_beta   90.00
_cell.angle_gamma   90.00
#
_symmetry.space_group_name_H-M   'P 1'
#
loop_
_entity.id
_entity.type
_entity.pdbx_description
1 polymer ?
#
loop_
_entity_poly.entity_id
_entity_poly.type
_entity_poly.pdbx_seq_one_letter_code
_entity_poly.pdbx_strand_id
1 'polypeptide(L)'
;MQMESLSDIWTAVTDECKKSISETSFDCFLTKLKPVSLEAGEFYISINNEYMRGVIEQNYTGVLTKAIKAVMGVDVKPVIIYEDEEIKIKNAEKYSEGLSFEDFFTFDNFIVGSTNRFAHAASFAVANNPNIIYNPLIIYGNSGVGKTHLMLAIKHHIRKKFPGKKIEYTRSEDFTNQLIKALQDGKLGLGTIEDFRNKYRNADVLLIDDIQFIAGKESTQEEFFNTFNTLLQKNKQIVVTLDRPPKEIKTLDDRIRSRFESGLFADIASPDFETRVGIINKKAEQNGISIDENLCFYIAEHIKVNTRQLEGVVKKLQAYISIQNKVPNLSVVQGFIKDVINDTQPEPIKIEKIISEVAKTYNVSEGDILSNRRTASLALARQVAMYIARETTDLSYKAIGESFGKDHTTVLYNVNRIEEFLKDKPYQKELVDDIIKNLTASSSVSY
;
A
#
# COMPACT_ATOMS: atom_id res chain seq x y z
N MET A 1 9.16 43.15 20.01
CA MET A 1 10.12 42.63 19.03
C MET A 1 9.31 41.70 18.15
N GLN A 2 9.06 42.03 16.90
CA GLN A 2 8.41 41.13 15.97
C GLN A 2 9.42 40.00 15.66
N MET A 3 9.10 38.77 16.07
CA MET A 3 9.87 37.58 15.70
C MET A 3 9.39 37.16 14.31
N GLU A 4 10.23 37.37 13.31
CA GLU A 4 9.88 37.16 11.88
C GLU A 4 10.30 35.78 11.35
N SER A 5 11.12 35.02 12.10
CA SER A 5 11.58 33.71 11.68
C SER A 5 11.58 32.65 12.80
N LEU A 6 11.47 31.39 12.40
CA LEU A 6 11.59 30.24 13.30
C LEU A 6 12.94 30.22 14.04
N SER A 7 14.00 30.68 13.38
CA SER A 7 15.35 30.80 13.93
C SER A 7 15.41 31.83 15.06
N ASP A 8 14.68 32.94 14.97
CA ASP A 8 14.65 33.99 15.98
C ASP A 8 13.93 33.51 17.24
N ILE A 9 12.81 32.77 17.03
CA ILE A 9 12.06 32.15 18.12
C ILE A 9 12.96 31.12 18.84
N TRP A 10 13.67 30.29 18.08
CA TRP A 10 14.55 29.27 18.65
C TRP A 10 15.71 29.89 19.46
N THR A 11 16.31 30.94 18.95
CA THR A 11 17.36 31.65 19.67
C THR A 11 16.86 32.20 21.00
N ALA A 12 15.68 32.80 21.02
CA ALA A 12 15.06 33.27 22.26
C ALA A 12 14.72 32.13 23.24
N VAL A 13 14.22 30.99 22.73
CA VAL A 13 13.94 29.78 23.53
C VAL A 13 15.21 29.21 24.15
N THR A 14 16.29 29.11 23.37
CA THR A 14 17.58 28.60 23.87
C THR A 14 18.20 29.53 24.93
N ASP A 15 18.06 30.84 24.77
CA ASP A 15 18.52 31.81 25.77
C ASP A 15 17.69 31.75 27.08
N GLU A 16 16.40 31.46 26.98
CA GLU A 16 15.55 31.22 28.15
C GLU A 16 15.90 29.90 28.85
N CYS A 17 16.22 28.84 28.08
CA CYS A 17 16.70 27.57 28.64
C CYS A 17 18.01 27.71 29.44
N LYS A 18 18.96 28.55 28.97
CA LYS A 18 20.23 28.82 29.69
C LYS A 18 20.03 29.34 31.10
N LYS A 19 18.92 30.03 31.36
CA LYS A 19 18.60 30.58 32.71
C LYS A 19 18.17 29.48 33.70
N SER A 20 17.73 28.33 33.17
CA SER A 20 17.07 27.28 33.96
C SER A 20 17.93 26.02 34.15
N ILE A 21 19.05 25.88 33.43
CA ILE A 21 19.92 24.70 33.46
C ILE A 21 21.39 25.12 33.52
N SER A 22 22.28 24.20 33.98
CA SER A 22 23.71 24.44 34.01
C SER A 22 24.31 24.59 32.61
N GLU A 23 25.36 25.39 32.46
CA GLU A 23 26.07 25.62 31.22
C GLU A 23 26.54 24.30 30.58
N THR A 24 27.08 23.40 31.41
CA THR A 24 27.51 22.06 30.98
C THR A 24 26.35 21.23 30.37
N SER A 25 25.18 21.26 31.01
CA SER A 25 23.99 20.54 30.50
C SER A 25 23.45 21.16 29.22
N PHE A 26 23.49 22.49 29.13
CA PHE A 26 23.10 23.20 27.92
C PHE A 26 23.97 22.81 26.73
N ASP A 27 25.29 22.85 26.90
CA ASP A 27 26.24 22.55 25.85
C ASP A 27 26.23 21.06 25.41
N CYS A 28 26.01 20.16 26.36
CA CYS A 28 25.94 18.73 26.03
C CYS A 28 24.67 18.33 25.29
N PHE A 29 23.53 18.90 25.64
CA PHE A 29 22.23 18.39 25.18
C PHE A 29 21.45 19.36 24.29
N LEU A 30 21.36 20.65 24.63
CA LEU A 30 20.46 21.57 23.94
C LEU A 30 21.10 22.32 22.76
N THR A 31 22.43 22.49 22.72
CA THR A 31 23.15 23.10 21.58
C THR A 31 23.04 22.30 20.29
N LYS A 32 22.74 20.99 20.38
CA LYS A 32 22.63 20.08 19.23
C LYS A 32 21.23 20.02 18.65
N LEU A 33 20.26 20.64 19.30
CA LEU A 33 18.88 20.73 18.84
C LEU A 33 18.74 21.80 17.75
N LYS A 34 17.98 21.46 16.71
CA LYS A 34 17.66 22.37 15.60
C LYS A 34 16.15 22.55 15.48
N PRO A 35 15.64 23.78 15.35
CA PRO A 35 14.22 23.99 15.11
C PRO A 35 13.85 23.53 13.70
N VAL A 36 12.71 22.82 13.54
CA VAL A 36 12.26 22.27 12.27
C VAL A 36 11.00 22.97 11.80
N SER A 37 9.93 22.93 12.60
CA SER A 37 8.65 23.59 12.28
C SER A 37 7.84 23.90 13.54
N LEU A 38 6.81 24.74 13.37
CA LEU A 38 5.85 25.08 14.40
C LEU A 38 4.45 24.97 13.83
N GLU A 39 3.74 23.89 14.14
CA GLU A 39 2.45 23.56 13.54
C GLU A 39 1.46 23.02 14.59
N ALA A 40 0.18 23.32 14.42
CA ALA A 40 -0.92 22.75 15.21
C ALA A 40 -0.73 22.80 16.74
N GLY A 41 0.07 23.76 17.28
CA GLY A 41 0.36 23.84 18.71
C GLY A 41 1.53 22.95 19.17
N GLU A 42 2.29 22.36 18.23
CA GLU A 42 3.50 21.60 18.50
C GLU A 42 4.73 22.27 17.87
N PHE A 43 5.86 22.25 18.58
CA PHE A 43 7.14 22.77 18.13
C PHE A 43 8.10 21.61 17.87
N TYR A 44 8.35 21.33 16.60
CA TYR A 44 9.22 20.23 16.16
C TYR A 44 10.67 20.64 16.19
N ILE A 45 11.49 19.83 16.86
CA ILE A 45 12.90 20.09 17.12
C ILE A 45 13.68 18.83 16.78
N SER A 46 14.65 18.89 15.86
CA SER A 46 15.41 17.72 15.43
C SER A 46 16.72 17.54 16.20
N ILE A 47 17.13 16.27 16.29
CA ILE A 47 18.42 15.83 16.82
C ILE A 47 18.96 14.66 16.00
N ASN A 48 20.28 14.55 15.89
CA ASN A 48 20.98 13.52 15.12
C ASN A 48 21.43 12.29 15.91
N ASN A 49 20.97 12.13 17.17
CA ASN A 49 21.38 11.05 18.03
C ASN A 49 20.21 10.51 18.86
N GLU A 50 19.84 9.24 18.63
CA GLU A 50 18.69 8.58 19.25
C GLU A 50 18.84 8.43 20.78
N TYR A 51 20.05 8.16 21.27
CA TYR A 51 20.31 8.10 22.70
C TYR A 51 20.07 9.46 23.36
N MET A 52 20.52 10.54 22.73
CA MET A 52 20.31 11.91 23.24
C MET A 52 18.83 12.31 23.18
N ARG A 53 18.08 11.86 22.18
CA ARG A 53 16.62 12.04 22.13
C ARG A 53 15.96 11.54 23.40
N GLY A 54 16.21 10.30 23.78
CA GLY A 54 15.64 9.71 25.01
C GLY A 54 16.00 10.49 26.28
N VAL A 55 17.25 10.97 26.39
CA VAL A 55 17.69 11.78 27.53
C VAL A 55 16.97 13.13 27.57
N ILE A 56 16.80 13.79 26.42
CA ILE A 56 16.13 15.09 26.33
C ILE A 56 14.63 14.94 26.60
N GLU A 57 13.98 13.94 26.04
CA GLU A 57 12.58 13.66 26.30
C GLU A 57 12.28 13.42 27.80
N GLN A 58 13.14 12.69 28.48
CA GLN A 58 12.94 12.38 29.90
C GLN A 58 13.26 13.55 30.82
N ASN A 59 14.33 14.30 30.55
CA ASN A 59 14.86 15.24 31.54
C ASN A 59 14.69 16.72 31.18
N TYR A 60 14.53 17.07 29.89
CA TYR A 60 14.55 18.46 29.44
C TYR A 60 13.28 18.93 28.75
N THR A 61 12.29 18.06 28.49
CA THR A 61 10.99 18.45 27.90
C THR A 61 10.29 19.50 28.73
N GLY A 62 10.33 19.39 30.07
CA GLY A 62 9.73 20.38 30.97
C GLY A 62 10.40 21.75 30.92
N VAL A 63 11.71 21.80 30.70
CA VAL A 63 12.48 23.05 30.56
C VAL A 63 12.14 23.69 29.20
N LEU A 64 12.12 22.90 28.12
CA LEU A 64 11.75 23.36 26.79
C LEU A 64 10.32 23.92 26.76
N THR A 65 9.36 23.20 27.35
CA THR A 65 7.96 23.67 27.42
C THR A 65 7.83 25.00 28.13
N LYS A 66 8.52 25.19 29.26
CA LYS A 66 8.51 26.47 30.02
C LYS A 66 9.16 27.59 29.22
N ALA A 67 10.30 27.34 28.59
CA ALA A 67 11.01 28.31 27.77
C ALA A 67 10.19 28.73 26.55
N ILE A 68 9.60 27.77 25.83
CA ILE A 68 8.73 28.05 24.68
C ILE A 68 7.52 28.91 25.13
N LYS A 69 6.87 28.56 26.24
CA LYS A 69 5.74 29.33 26.77
C LYS A 69 6.15 30.74 27.17
N ALA A 70 7.33 30.92 27.78
CA ALA A 70 7.85 32.23 28.17
C ALA A 70 8.13 33.14 26.97
N VAL A 71 8.60 32.56 25.85
CA VAL A 71 8.94 33.30 24.62
C VAL A 71 7.71 33.58 23.77
N MET A 72 6.81 32.59 23.62
CA MET A 72 5.67 32.69 22.72
C MET A 72 4.38 33.17 23.36
N GLY A 73 4.28 33.12 24.70
CA GLY A 73 3.08 33.53 25.44
C GLY A 73 1.90 32.56 25.34
N VAL A 74 2.08 31.42 24.64
CA VAL A 74 1.07 30.36 24.43
C VAL A 74 1.64 28.99 24.78
N ASP A 75 0.77 28.05 25.12
CA ASP A 75 1.18 26.68 25.42
C ASP A 75 1.42 25.93 24.11
N VAL A 76 2.68 25.63 23.83
CA VAL A 76 3.14 24.85 22.67
C VAL A 76 3.94 23.67 23.17
N LYS A 77 3.63 22.47 22.67
CA LYS A 77 4.28 21.23 23.07
C LYS A 77 5.55 21.00 22.25
N PRO A 78 6.74 20.85 22.88
CA PRO A 78 7.96 20.45 22.17
C PRO A 78 7.87 18.98 21.77
N VAL A 79 8.18 18.69 20.51
CA VAL A 79 8.25 17.34 19.94
C VAL A 79 9.67 17.12 19.41
N ILE A 80 10.38 16.18 20.01
CA ILE A 80 11.76 15.87 19.59
C ILE A 80 11.73 14.79 18.51
N ILE A 81 12.29 15.12 17.35
CA ILE A 81 12.33 14.24 16.18
C ILE A 81 13.78 13.88 15.81
N TYR A 82 13.95 12.77 15.10
CA TYR A 82 15.24 12.39 14.52
C TYR A 82 15.47 13.07 13.16
N GLU A 83 16.72 13.34 12.77
CA GLU A 83 17.03 14.04 11.49
C GLU A 83 16.40 13.35 10.25
N ASP A 84 16.27 12.02 10.25
CA ASP A 84 15.56 11.28 9.19
C ASP A 84 14.04 11.53 9.17
N GLU A 85 13.46 11.88 10.32
CA GLU A 85 12.06 12.31 10.43
C GLU A 85 11.89 13.77 9.99
N GLU A 86 12.94 14.59 10.09
CA GLU A 86 12.98 15.96 9.56
C GLU A 86 12.78 15.99 8.04
N ILE A 87 13.38 15.03 7.32
CA ILE A 87 13.19 14.88 5.87
C ILE A 87 11.74 14.53 5.55
N LYS A 88 11.09 13.73 6.40
CA LYS A 88 9.66 13.39 6.24
C LYS A 88 8.77 14.60 6.54
N ILE A 89 9.10 15.40 7.54
CA ILE A 89 8.34 16.61 7.90
C ILE A 89 8.56 17.73 6.87
N LYS A 90 9.81 18.00 6.43
CA LYS A 90 10.09 18.97 5.35
C LYS A 90 9.51 18.55 4.00
N ASN A 91 9.42 17.25 3.74
CA ASN A 91 8.65 16.74 2.61
C ASN A 91 7.15 16.89 2.85
N ALA A 92 6.65 16.73 4.07
CA ALA A 92 5.28 17.03 4.45
C ALA A 92 4.97 18.53 4.37
N GLU A 93 5.91 19.43 4.72
CA GLU A 93 5.75 20.89 4.53
C GLU A 93 5.71 21.31 3.05
N LYS A 94 6.52 20.71 2.19
CA LYS A 94 6.37 20.86 0.73
C LYS A 94 5.04 20.31 0.22
N TYR A 95 4.45 19.33 0.94
CA TYR A 95 3.10 18.81 0.71
C TYR A 95 2.02 19.62 1.46
N SER A 96 2.35 20.38 2.53
CA SER A 96 1.40 21.21 3.32
C SER A 96 1.12 22.58 2.72
N GLU A 97 1.81 23.00 1.66
CA GLU A 97 1.36 24.11 0.79
C GLU A 97 0.11 23.72 -0.05
N GLY A 98 -0.76 22.88 0.50
CA GLY A 98 -2.10 22.60 -0.03
C GLY A 98 -2.21 21.44 -1.01
N LEU A 99 -1.13 20.72 -1.34
CA LEU A 99 -1.17 19.57 -2.24
C LEU A 99 -1.00 18.25 -1.46
N SER A 100 -2.09 17.50 -1.29
CA SER A 100 -2.01 16.13 -0.77
C SER A 100 -1.35 15.21 -1.82
N PHE A 101 -0.79 14.07 -1.40
CA PHE A 101 -0.28 13.04 -2.33
C PHE A 101 -1.31 12.68 -3.42
N GLU A 102 -2.60 12.77 -3.08
CA GLU A 102 -3.69 12.56 -4.03
C GLU A 102 -3.72 13.63 -5.13
N ASP A 103 -3.28 14.87 -4.88
CA ASP A 103 -3.35 15.99 -5.82
C ASP A 103 -2.44 15.80 -7.06
N PHE A 104 -1.48 14.88 -6.99
CA PHE A 104 -0.66 14.48 -8.15
C PHE A 104 -1.39 13.56 -9.13
N PHE A 105 -2.47 12.90 -8.70
CA PHE A 105 -3.26 12.02 -9.57
C PHE A 105 -4.29 12.82 -10.35
N THR A 106 -3.84 13.50 -11.39
CA THR A 106 -4.66 14.28 -12.30
C THR A 106 -4.64 13.68 -13.72
N PHE A 107 -5.58 14.08 -14.58
CA PHE A 107 -5.54 13.67 -15.99
C PHE A 107 -4.30 14.20 -16.72
N ASP A 108 -3.80 15.39 -16.36
CA ASP A 108 -2.61 16.00 -16.96
C ASP A 108 -1.32 15.22 -16.59
N ASN A 109 -1.32 14.55 -15.47
CA ASN A 109 -0.20 13.73 -15.02
C ASN A 109 -0.30 12.26 -15.45
N PHE A 110 -1.40 11.86 -16.06
CA PHE A 110 -1.59 10.51 -16.58
C PHE A 110 -1.03 10.40 -18.00
N ILE A 111 -0.09 9.50 -18.21
CA ILE A 111 0.50 9.27 -19.53
C ILE A 111 -0.41 8.38 -20.35
N VAL A 112 -0.93 8.94 -21.44
CA VAL A 112 -1.87 8.25 -22.34
C VAL A 112 -1.10 7.53 -23.45
N GLY A 113 -1.28 6.23 -23.54
CA GLY A 113 -0.75 5.36 -24.60
C GLY A 113 -1.85 4.57 -25.31
N SER A 114 -1.44 3.68 -26.19
CA SER A 114 -2.38 2.82 -26.95
C SER A 114 -3.22 1.93 -26.04
N THR A 115 -2.64 1.46 -24.93
CA THR A 115 -3.19 0.44 -24.02
C THR A 115 -4.14 1.01 -22.93
N ASN A 116 -4.24 2.34 -22.80
CA ASN A 116 -5.06 2.99 -21.75
C ASN A 116 -5.91 4.16 -22.30
N ARG A 117 -5.82 4.46 -23.58
CA ARG A 117 -6.51 5.62 -24.21
C ARG A 117 -8.02 5.55 -24.00
N PHE A 118 -8.61 4.38 -24.15
CA PHE A 118 -10.06 4.21 -23.98
C PHE A 118 -10.47 4.47 -22.53
N ALA A 119 -9.77 3.88 -21.56
CA ALA A 119 -10.06 4.09 -20.14
C ALA A 119 -9.85 5.54 -19.71
N HIS A 120 -8.81 6.21 -20.22
CA HIS A 120 -8.60 7.65 -20.01
C HIS A 120 -9.76 8.48 -20.57
N ALA A 121 -10.16 8.24 -21.83
CA ALA A 121 -11.25 8.98 -22.48
C ALA A 121 -12.59 8.79 -21.77
N ALA A 122 -12.93 7.54 -21.38
CA ALA A 122 -14.13 7.22 -20.62
C ALA A 122 -14.13 7.91 -19.24
N SER A 123 -12.99 7.87 -18.52
CA SER A 123 -12.83 8.53 -17.24
C SER A 123 -12.97 10.04 -17.34
N PHE A 124 -12.38 10.65 -18.36
CA PHE A 124 -12.47 12.08 -18.62
C PHE A 124 -13.89 12.52 -19.00
N ALA A 125 -14.61 11.71 -19.79
CA ALA A 125 -16.01 11.95 -20.13
C ALA A 125 -16.91 11.94 -18.89
N VAL A 126 -16.75 10.93 -18.01
CA VAL A 126 -17.47 10.84 -16.73
C VAL A 126 -17.13 12.04 -15.83
N ALA A 127 -15.87 12.42 -15.75
CA ALA A 127 -15.44 13.56 -14.93
C ALA A 127 -16.03 14.89 -15.42
N ASN A 128 -16.22 15.04 -16.74
CA ASN A 128 -16.83 16.24 -17.32
C ASN A 128 -18.34 16.32 -17.17
N ASN A 129 -19.02 15.18 -17.17
CA ASN A 129 -20.49 15.08 -17.14
C ASN A 129 -20.93 13.93 -16.24
N PRO A 130 -20.69 14.02 -14.92
CA PRO A 130 -21.06 12.96 -14.00
C PRO A 130 -22.60 12.77 -13.97
N ASN A 131 -23.05 11.54 -13.91
CA ASN A 131 -24.44 11.05 -13.88
C ASN A 131 -25.15 10.99 -15.25
N ILE A 132 -24.53 11.47 -16.32
CA ILE A 132 -25.15 11.53 -17.65
C ILE A 132 -24.62 10.44 -18.56
N ILE A 133 -23.30 10.13 -18.45
CA ILE A 133 -22.62 9.24 -19.36
C ILE A 133 -21.96 8.12 -18.56
N TYR A 134 -22.06 6.87 -19.06
CA TYR A 134 -21.32 5.71 -18.54
C TYR A 134 -21.50 5.47 -17.02
N ASN A 135 -22.70 5.08 -16.60
CA ASN A 135 -23.00 4.82 -15.20
C ASN A 135 -23.54 3.39 -14.99
N PRO A 136 -22.83 2.51 -14.29
CA PRO A 136 -21.50 2.69 -13.70
C PRO A 136 -20.36 2.71 -14.74
N LEU A 137 -19.24 3.34 -14.40
CA LEU A 137 -17.97 3.17 -15.10
C LEU A 137 -17.15 2.12 -14.35
N ILE A 138 -16.74 1.08 -15.06
CA ILE A 138 -15.92 -0.02 -14.50
C ILE A 138 -14.55 0.03 -15.16
N ILE A 139 -13.53 0.38 -14.39
CA ILE A 139 -12.13 0.42 -14.85
C ILE A 139 -11.44 -0.86 -14.35
N TYR A 140 -10.92 -1.67 -15.25
CA TYR A 140 -10.27 -2.92 -14.85
C TYR A 140 -8.91 -3.13 -15.54
N GLY A 141 -8.09 -4.00 -14.97
CA GLY A 141 -6.76 -4.33 -15.48
C GLY A 141 -5.81 -4.73 -14.36
N ASN A 142 -4.65 -5.25 -14.70
CA ASN A 142 -3.66 -5.77 -13.75
C ASN A 142 -3.28 -4.75 -12.66
N SER A 143 -2.65 -5.25 -11.59
CA SER A 143 -2.13 -4.36 -10.54
C SER A 143 -1.06 -3.40 -11.10
N GLY A 144 -1.12 -2.13 -10.68
CA GLY A 144 -0.11 -1.14 -11.04
C GLY A 144 -0.19 -0.57 -12.45
N VAL A 145 -1.31 -0.68 -13.17
CA VAL A 145 -1.48 -0.11 -14.53
C VAL A 145 -2.06 1.31 -14.54
N GLY A 146 -2.43 1.87 -13.37
CA GLY A 146 -2.93 3.25 -13.24
C GLY A 146 -4.43 3.38 -12.98
N LYS A 147 -5.16 2.33 -12.57
CA LYS A 147 -6.59 2.38 -12.23
C LYS A 147 -6.92 3.42 -11.18
N THR A 148 -6.24 3.35 -10.03
CA THR A 148 -6.38 4.32 -8.92
C THR A 148 -6.06 5.74 -9.38
N HIS A 149 -5.06 5.92 -10.26
CA HIS A 149 -4.73 7.22 -10.83
C HIS A 149 -5.93 7.83 -11.57
N LEU A 150 -6.54 7.09 -12.50
CA LEU A 150 -7.72 7.57 -13.24
C LEU A 150 -8.89 7.84 -12.30
N MET A 151 -9.12 7.00 -11.30
CA MET A 151 -10.18 7.20 -10.31
C MET A 151 -9.98 8.49 -9.51
N LEU A 152 -8.77 8.75 -9.03
CA LEU A 152 -8.44 9.99 -8.32
C LEU A 152 -8.45 11.21 -9.26
N ALA A 153 -8.03 11.05 -10.52
CA ALA A 153 -8.15 12.10 -11.53
C ALA A 153 -9.63 12.50 -11.76
N ILE A 154 -10.57 11.54 -11.79
CA ILE A 154 -12.01 11.81 -11.82
C ILE A 154 -12.42 12.63 -10.60
N LYS A 155 -12.02 12.19 -9.39
CA LYS A 155 -12.31 12.89 -8.12
C LYS A 155 -11.86 14.34 -8.17
N HIS A 156 -10.61 14.60 -8.56
CA HIS A 156 -10.03 15.95 -8.63
C HIS A 156 -10.74 16.83 -9.66
N HIS A 157 -10.96 16.28 -10.84
CA HIS A 157 -11.63 17.02 -11.92
C HIS A 157 -13.04 17.44 -11.53
N ILE A 158 -13.84 16.51 -10.96
CA ILE A 158 -15.20 16.79 -10.50
C ILE A 158 -15.18 17.81 -9.35
N ARG A 159 -14.29 17.65 -8.37
CA ARG A 159 -14.15 18.59 -7.24
C ARG A 159 -13.84 20.01 -7.71
N LYS A 160 -12.96 20.15 -8.72
CA LYS A 160 -12.60 21.45 -9.30
C LYS A 160 -13.74 22.06 -10.12
N LYS A 161 -14.43 21.25 -10.95
CA LYS A 161 -15.46 21.72 -11.89
C LYS A 161 -16.84 21.87 -11.24
N PHE A 162 -17.15 21.05 -10.24
CA PHE A 162 -18.44 20.98 -9.57
C PHE A 162 -18.26 20.98 -8.04
N PRO A 163 -17.84 22.09 -7.41
CA PRO A 163 -17.47 22.14 -6.00
C PRO A 163 -18.62 21.82 -5.03
N GLY A 164 -19.88 21.91 -5.49
CA GLY A 164 -21.06 21.56 -4.69
C GLY A 164 -21.42 20.07 -4.68
N LYS A 165 -20.74 19.21 -5.48
CA LYS A 165 -21.03 17.78 -5.50
C LYS A 165 -20.35 17.06 -4.34
N LYS A 166 -21.10 16.18 -3.67
CA LYS A 166 -20.58 15.29 -2.64
C LYS A 166 -19.90 14.08 -3.30
N ILE A 167 -18.59 13.99 -3.19
CA ILE A 167 -17.78 12.91 -3.75
C ILE A 167 -17.27 12.04 -2.60
N GLU A 168 -17.63 10.76 -2.61
CA GLU A 168 -17.12 9.77 -1.68
C GLU A 168 -16.15 8.83 -2.42
N TYR A 169 -14.89 8.83 -1.99
CA TYR A 169 -13.87 7.88 -2.43
C TYR A 169 -13.51 6.95 -1.28
N THR A 170 -13.48 5.67 -1.55
CA THR A 170 -13.08 4.66 -0.58
C THR A 170 -12.42 3.46 -1.25
N ARG A 171 -11.48 2.82 -0.58
CA ARG A 171 -11.06 1.46 -0.93
C ARG A 171 -12.10 0.47 -0.41
N SER A 172 -12.29 -0.63 -1.10
CA SER A 172 -13.27 -1.64 -0.68
C SER A 172 -12.92 -2.30 0.66
N GLU A 173 -11.65 -2.35 1.04
CA GLU A 173 -11.22 -2.77 2.37
C GLU A 173 -11.67 -1.78 3.44
N ASP A 174 -11.51 -0.47 3.21
CA ASP A 174 -11.95 0.58 4.13
C ASP A 174 -13.47 0.62 4.25
N PHE A 175 -14.19 0.40 3.14
CA PHE A 175 -15.64 0.24 3.14
C PHE A 175 -16.07 -0.93 4.04
N THR A 176 -15.38 -2.08 3.92
CA THR A 176 -15.63 -3.26 4.77
C THR A 176 -15.35 -2.96 6.24
N ASN A 177 -14.21 -2.35 6.55
CA ASN A 177 -13.82 -2.04 7.92
C ASN A 177 -14.78 -1.04 8.58
N GLN A 178 -15.20 0.00 7.83
CA GLN A 178 -16.21 0.96 8.30
C GLN A 178 -17.56 0.30 8.53
N LEU A 179 -17.99 -0.62 7.68
CA LEU A 179 -19.22 -1.38 7.87
C LEU A 179 -19.14 -2.24 9.13
N ILE A 180 -18.06 -3.00 9.32
CA ILE A 180 -17.86 -3.84 10.52
C ILE A 180 -17.91 -2.98 11.78
N LYS A 181 -17.21 -1.85 11.78
CA LYS A 181 -17.21 -0.89 12.89
C LYS A 181 -18.62 -0.37 13.17
N ALA A 182 -19.36 0.07 12.16
CA ALA A 182 -20.72 0.57 12.31
C ALA A 182 -21.70 -0.50 12.88
N LEU A 183 -21.50 -1.77 12.51
CA LEU A 183 -22.27 -2.89 13.07
C LEU A 183 -21.91 -3.21 14.53
N GLN A 184 -20.65 -3.03 14.91
CA GLN A 184 -20.17 -3.22 16.29
C GLN A 184 -20.58 -2.06 17.19
N ASP A 185 -20.35 -0.83 16.76
CA ASP A 185 -20.67 0.40 17.50
C ASP A 185 -22.20 0.58 17.65
N GLY A 186 -22.97 0.16 16.66
CA GLY A 186 -24.44 0.12 16.73
C GLY A 186 -24.98 -0.76 17.87
N LYS A 187 -24.26 -1.85 18.24
CA LYS A 187 -24.58 -2.68 19.40
C LYS A 187 -24.23 -1.99 20.73
N LEU A 188 -23.32 -1.03 20.71
CA LEU A 188 -22.84 -0.27 21.88
C LEU A 188 -23.48 1.12 22.00
N GLY A 189 -24.34 1.54 21.03
CA GLY A 189 -24.99 2.86 21.03
C GLY A 189 -24.08 4.03 20.67
N LEU A 190 -22.88 3.78 20.09
CA LEU A 190 -21.83 4.79 19.84
C LEU A 190 -21.72 5.25 18.36
N GLY A 191 -22.50 4.68 17.48
CA GLY A 191 -22.55 5.02 16.06
C GLY A 191 -23.55 4.11 15.37
N THR A 192 -24.19 4.57 14.31
CA THR A 192 -25.25 3.79 13.68
C THR A 192 -24.86 3.31 12.31
N ILE A 193 -25.32 2.13 11.94
CA ILE A 193 -25.29 1.65 10.55
C ILE A 193 -25.93 2.70 9.61
N GLU A 194 -26.79 3.54 10.15
CA GLU A 194 -27.44 4.62 9.41
C GLU A 194 -26.47 5.72 9.02
N ASP A 195 -25.51 6.08 9.88
CA ASP A 195 -24.46 7.06 9.54
C ASP A 195 -23.59 6.54 8.41
N PHE A 196 -23.20 5.27 8.44
CA PHE A 196 -22.50 4.60 7.36
C PHE A 196 -23.30 4.66 6.06
N ARG A 197 -24.57 4.29 6.11
CA ARG A 197 -25.48 4.34 4.96
C ARG A 197 -25.65 5.76 4.43
N ASN A 198 -25.84 6.74 5.31
CA ASN A 198 -25.99 8.14 4.96
C ASN A 198 -24.74 8.69 4.29
N LYS A 199 -23.55 8.30 4.75
CA LYS A 199 -22.30 8.69 4.11
C LYS A 199 -22.26 8.29 2.64
N TYR A 200 -22.50 7.00 2.36
CA TYR A 200 -22.34 6.45 0.99
C TYR A 200 -23.56 6.66 0.12
N ARG A 201 -24.80 6.50 0.64
CA ARG A 201 -26.04 6.59 -0.15
C ARG A 201 -26.50 8.03 -0.46
N ASN A 202 -25.86 9.04 0.15
CA ASN A 202 -26.09 10.46 -0.15
C ASN A 202 -24.94 11.10 -0.95
N ALA A 203 -24.01 10.31 -1.46
CA ALA A 203 -22.98 10.79 -2.38
C ALA A 203 -23.59 11.14 -3.75
N ASP A 204 -23.08 12.19 -4.40
CA ASP A 204 -23.39 12.49 -5.80
C ASP A 204 -22.50 11.67 -6.73
N VAL A 205 -21.31 11.34 -6.27
CA VAL A 205 -20.34 10.50 -6.98
C VAL A 205 -19.72 9.53 -5.98
N LEU A 206 -19.86 8.24 -6.23
CA LEU A 206 -19.23 7.19 -5.45
C LEU A 206 -18.10 6.55 -6.24
N LEU A 207 -16.90 6.58 -5.68
CA LEU A 207 -15.68 6.01 -6.24
C LEU A 207 -15.20 4.89 -5.32
N ILE A 208 -15.21 3.64 -5.78
CA ILE A 208 -14.77 2.49 -4.99
C ILE A 208 -13.60 1.79 -5.68
N ASP A 209 -12.45 1.77 -5.01
CA ASP A 209 -11.23 1.19 -5.52
C ASP A 209 -11.09 -0.27 -5.09
N ASP A 210 -10.61 -1.10 -6.01
CA ASP A 210 -10.27 -2.51 -5.80
C ASP A 210 -11.42 -3.36 -5.22
N ILE A 211 -12.57 -3.35 -5.90
CA ILE A 211 -13.82 -4.00 -5.43
C ILE A 211 -13.67 -5.53 -5.24
N GLN A 212 -12.66 -6.17 -5.83
CA GLN A 212 -12.40 -7.60 -5.63
C GLN A 212 -12.18 -7.98 -4.16
N PHE A 213 -11.79 -7.06 -3.28
CA PHE A 213 -11.60 -7.34 -1.85
C PHE A 213 -12.90 -7.51 -1.03
N ILE A 214 -14.08 -7.19 -1.60
CA ILE A 214 -15.36 -7.59 -0.97
C ILE A 214 -15.81 -8.99 -1.39
N ALA A 215 -15.20 -9.58 -2.42
CA ALA A 215 -15.56 -10.91 -2.90
C ALA A 215 -15.41 -11.96 -1.76
N GLY A 216 -16.40 -12.83 -1.61
CA GLY A 216 -16.45 -13.79 -0.51
C GLY A 216 -16.92 -13.24 0.85
N LYS A 217 -17.21 -11.92 0.98
CA LYS A 217 -17.71 -11.29 2.20
C LYS A 217 -19.19 -10.97 2.05
N GLU A 218 -20.08 -11.92 2.29
CA GLU A 218 -21.52 -11.84 2.00
C GLU A 218 -22.17 -10.58 2.54
N SER A 219 -22.02 -10.26 3.84
CA SER A 219 -22.64 -9.08 4.46
C SER A 219 -22.14 -7.75 3.82
N THR A 220 -20.87 -7.70 3.41
CA THR A 220 -20.29 -6.52 2.75
C THR A 220 -20.83 -6.40 1.33
N GLN A 221 -20.94 -7.51 0.60
CA GLN A 221 -21.50 -7.53 -0.74
C GLN A 221 -22.98 -7.12 -0.73
N GLU A 222 -23.75 -7.56 0.25
CA GLU A 222 -25.15 -7.16 0.39
C GLU A 222 -25.30 -5.66 0.65
N GLU A 223 -24.54 -5.07 1.58
CA GLU A 223 -24.60 -3.64 1.88
C GLU A 223 -24.09 -2.80 0.70
N PHE A 224 -23.05 -3.28 0.00
CA PHE A 224 -22.57 -2.66 -1.24
C PHE A 224 -23.65 -2.68 -2.32
N PHE A 225 -24.28 -3.83 -2.58
CA PHE A 225 -25.36 -3.96 -3.56
C PHE A 225 -26.53 -3.00 -3.28
N ASN A 226 -26.96 -2.90 -2.02
CA ASN A 226 -28.01 -1.99 -1.61
C ASN A 226 -27.61 -0.50 -1.80
N THR A 227 -26.38 -0.16 -1.46
CA THR A 227 -25.82 1.20 -1.69
C THR A 227 -25.74 1.53 -3.16
N PHE A 228 -25.23 0.61 -3.96
CA PHE A 228 -25.12 0.73 -5.43
C PHE A 228 -26.49 0.95 -6.09
N ASN A 229 -27.49 0.12 -5.74
CA ASN A 229 -28.85 0.29 -6.28
C ASN A 229 -29.49 1.62 -5.88
N THR A 230 -29.31 2.03 -4.62
CA THR A 230 -29.84 3.33 -4.14
C THR A 230 -29.26 4.49 -4.94
N LEU A 231 -27.97 4.46 -5.23
CA LEU A 231 -27.31 5.51 -6.02
C LEU A 231 -27.74 5.49 -7.49
N LEU A 232 -27.83 4.33 -8.12
CA LEU A 232 -28.33 4.22 -9.49
C LEU A 232 -29.76 4.75 -9.64
N GLN A 233 -30.66 4.39 -8.71
CA GLN A 233 -32.04 4.87 -8.72
C GLN A 233 -32.13 6.40 -8.56
N LYS A 234 -31.19 6.99 -7.82
CA LYS A 234 -31.07 8.45 -7.66
C LYS A 234 -30.28 9.13 -8.81
N ASN A 235 -29.93 8.40 -9.85
CA ASN A 235 -29.08 8.86 -10.96
C ASN A 235 -27.74 9.45 -10.46
N LYS A 236 -27.11 8.83 -9.46
CA LYS A 236 -25.79 9.24 -8.95
C LYS A 236 -24.69 8.47 -9.66
N GLN A 237 -23.54 9.12 -9.90
CA GLN A 237 -22.42 8.48 -10.59
C GLN A 237 -21.73 7.45 -9.71
N ILE A 238 -21.43 6.30 -10.32
CA ILE A 238 -20.64 5.25 -9.68
C ILE A 238 -19.44 4.94 -10.58
N VAL A 239 -18.26 4.87 -10.00
CA VAL A 239 -17.03 4.40 -10.65
C VAL A 239 -16.40 3.32 -9.77
N VAL A 240 -16.03 2.21 -10.37
CA VAL A 240 -15.48 1.05 -9.67
C VAL A 240 -14.20 0.61 -10.37
N THR A 241 -13.18 0.22 -9.60
CA THR A 241 -12.01 -0.45 -10.19
C THR A 241 -11.93 -1.92 -9.79
N LEU A 242 -11.34 -2.73 -10.67
CA LEU A 242 -11.08 -4.16 -10.46
C LEU A 242 -9.68 -4.54 -10.96
N ASP A 243 -9.11 -5.60 -10.40
CA ASP A 243 -7.83 -6.16 -10.87
C ASP A 243 -7.98 -7.03 -12.13
N ARG A 244 -9.20 -7.47 -12.43
CA ARG A 244 -9.57 -8.35 -13.56
C ARG A 244 -11.04 -8.17 -13.95
N PRO A 245 -11.49 -8.71 -15.10
CA PRO A 245 -12.91 -8.66 -15.48
C PRO A 245 -13.82 -9.28 -14.41
N PRO A 246 -15.01 -8.71 -14.12
CA PRO A 246 -15.92 -9.24 -13.09
C PRO A 246 -16.29 -10.72 -13.27
N LYS A 247 -16.33 -11.20 -14.50
CA LYS A 247 -16.63 -12.61 -14.81
C LYS A 247 -15.60 -13.60 -14.28
N GLU A 248 -14.38 -13.15 -14.05
CA GLU A 248 -13.30 -13.97 -13.52
C GLU A 248 -13.29 -14.01 -11.97
N ILE A 249 -14.05 -13.16 -11.30
CA ILE A 249 -14.14 -13.12 -9.85
C ILE A 249 -15.26 -14.05 -9.39
N LYS A 250 -14.93 -15.32 -9.16
CA LYS A 250 -15.92 -16.40 -8.87
C LYS A 250 -16.73 -16.15 -7.60
N THR A 251 -16.17 -15.49 -6.60
CA THR A 251 -16.79 -15.23 -5.29
C THR A 251 -17.51 -13.88 -5.21
N LEU A 252 -17.65 -13.18 -6.33
CA LEU A 252 -18.47 -11.97 -6.42
C LEU A 252 -19.93 -12.35 -6.70
N ASP A 253 -20.86 -11.75 -5.92
CA ASP A 253 -22.32 -11.98 -6.06
C ASP A 253 -22.79 -11.68 -7.49
N ASP A 254 -23.58 -12.60 -8.06
CA ASP A 254 -24.12 -12.50 -9.41
C ASP A 254 -24.97 -11.25 -9.62
N ARG A 255 -25.67 -10.78 -8.59
CA ARG A 255 -26.46 -9.53 -8.63
C ARG A 255 -25.58 -8.31 -8.84
N ILE A 256 -24.40 -8.25 -8.18
CA ILE A 256 -23.40 -7.17 -8.37
C ILE A 256 -22.83 -7.26 -9.76
N ARG A 257 -22.47 -8.46 -10.22
CA ARG A 257 -21.93 -8.70 -11.56
C ARG A 257 -22.90 -8.24 -12.65
N SER A 258 -24.16 -8.61 -12.53
CA SER A 258 -25.23 -8.19 -13.46
C SER A 258 -25.43 -6.66 -13.50
N ARG A 259 -25.27 -5.98 -12.34
CA ARG A 259 -25.33 -4.52 -12.26
C ARG A 259 -24.14 -3.85 -12.95
N PHE A 260 -22.96 -4.43 -12.83
CA PHE A 260 -21.80 -3.94 -13.57
C PHE A 260 -21.96 -4.05 -15.08
N GLU A 261 -22.60 -5.12 -15.57
CA GLU A 261 -22.87 -5.35 -17.00
C GLU A 261 -23.74 -4.27 -17.65
N SER A 262 -24.50 -3.51 -16.86
CA SER A 262 -25.29 -2.37 -17.37
C SER A 262 -24.45 -1.12 -17.63
N GLY A 263 -23.18 -1.10 -17.21
CA GLY A 263 -22.29 0.04 -17.32
C GLY A 263 -21.29 -0.05 -18.46
N LEU A 264 -20.33 0.88 -18.45
CA LEU A 264 -19.22 0.88 -19.40
C LEU A 264 -17.99 0.20 -18.78
N PHE A 265 -17.46 -0.79 -19.48
CA PHE A 265 -16.19 -1.43 -19.14
C PHE A 265 -15.04 -0.75 -19.86
N ALA A 266 -14.04 -0.34 -19.11
CA ALA A 266 -12.83 0.31 -19.61
C ALA A 266 -11.60 -0.46 -19.11
N ASP A 267 -10.95 -1.18 -19.99
CA ASP A 267 -9.73 -1.94 -19.69
C ASP A 267 -8.49 -1.06 -19.74
N ILE A 268 -7.52 -1.41 -18.89
CA ILE A 268 -6.17 -0.86 -18.94
C ILE A 268 -5.22 -2.05 -19.01
N ALA A 269 -4.56 -2.22 -20.15
CA ALA A 269 -3.51 -3.20 -20.31
C ALA A 269 -2.14 -2.64 -19.86
N SER A 270 -1.14 -3.52 -19.78
CA SER A 270 0.24 -3.10 -19.48
C SER A 270 0.73 -2.09 -20.51
N PRO A 271 1.45 -1.03 -20.06
CA PRO A 271 1.90 0.04 -20.95
C PRO A 271 2.91 -0.47 -21.98
N ASP A 272 2.79 0.03 -23.23
CA ASP A 272 3.80 -0.18 -24.26
C ASP A 272 5.12 0.53 -23.93
N PHE A 273 6.16 0.28 -24.72
CA PHE A 273 7.49 0.81 -24.45
C PHE A 273 7.50 2.35 -24.37
N GLU A 274 6.84 3.01 -25.31
CA GLU A 274 6.80 4.47 -25.42
C GLU A 274 6.06 5.07 -24.20
N THR A 275 4.96 4.47 -23.81
CA THR A 275 4.20 4.86 -22.61
C THR A 275 5.05 4.69 -21.35
N ARG A 276 5.84 3.60 -21.23
CA ARG A 276 6.73 3.40 -20.08
C ARG A 276 7.81 4.49 -20.01
N VAL A 277 8.44 4.82 -21.14
CA VAL A 277 9.41 5.92 -21.20
C VAL A 277 8.77 7.24 -20.78
N GLY A 278 7.57 7.53 -21.27
CA GLY A 278 6.80 8.71 -20.87
C GLY A 278 6.52 8.76 -19.37
N ILE A 279 6.16 7.61 -18.77
CA ILE A 279 5.92 7.50 -17.32
C ILE A 279 7.21 7.78 -16.53
N ILE A 280 8.35 7.21 -16.93
CA ILE A 280 9.65 7.42 -16.27
C ILE A 280 10.00 8.91 -16.31
N ASN A 281 9.91 9.54 -17.48
CA ASN A 281 10.23 10.95 -17.67
C ASN A 281 9.32 11.85 -16.84
N LYS A 282 8.00 11.58 -16.84
CA LYS A 282 7.05 12.35 -16.05
C LYS A 282 7.30 12.22 -14.55
N LYS A 283 7.63 11.00 -14.09
CA LYS A 283 7.98 10.77 -12.68
C LYS A 283 9.33 11.38 -12.30
N ALA A 284 10.31 11.38 -13.19
CA ALA A 284 11.58 12.08 -13.00
C ALA A 284 11.37 13.60 -12.86
N GLU A 285 10.57 14.19 -13.74
CA GLU A 285 10.18 15.61 -13.67
C GLU A 285 9.50 15.96 -12.34
N GLN A 286 8.51 15.14 -11.93
CA GLN A 286 7.78 15.33 -10.66
C GLN A 286 8.69 15.23 -9.43
N ASN A 287 9.75 14.41 -9.50
CA ASN A 287 10.74 14.26 -8.43
C ASN A 287 11.93 15.24 -8.57
N GLY A 288 11.90 16.16 -9.52
CA GLY A 288 12.95 17.18 -9.71
C GLY A 288 14.30 16.62 -10.16
N ILE A 289 14.32 15.47 -10.82
CA ILE A 289 15.55 14.83 -11.34
C ILE A 289 15.52 14.73 -12.86
N SER A 290 16.72 14.75 -13.46
CA SER A 290 16.92 14.45 -14.87
C SER A 290 17.60 13.09 -14.99
N ILE A 291 17.05 12.22 -15.84
CA ILE A 291 17.59 10.88 -16.13
C ILE A 291 18.05 10.87 -17.60
N ASP A 292 19.23 10.34 -17.85
CA ASP A 292 19.74 10.17 -19.21
C ASP A 292 18.81 9.30 -20.05
N GLU A 293 18.61 9.64 -21.32
CA GLU A 293 17.66 8.97 -22.23
C GLU A 293 17.96 7.48 -22.38
N ASN A 294 19.25 7.09 -22.46
CA ASN A 294 19.65 5.68 -22.57
C ASN A 294 19.29 4.92 -21.29
N LEU A 295 19.40 5.55 -20.11
CA LEU A 295 18.99 4.94 -18.84
C LEU A 295 17.46 4.82 -18.76
N CYS A 296 16.70 5.82 -19.24
CA CYS A 296 15.24 5.74 -19.35
C CYS A 296 14.81 4.55 -20.23
N PHE A 297 15.43 4.40 -21.39
CA PHE A 297 15.17 3.29 -22.30
C PHE A 297 15.54 1.96 -21.67
N TYR A 298 16.67 1.89 -20.98
CA TYR A 298 17.08 0.68 -20.29
C TYR A 298 16.08 0.26 -19.20
N ILE A 299 15.60 1.21 -18.38
CA ILE A 299 14.59 0.95 -17.35
C ILE A 299 13.27 0.46 -18.01
N ALA A 300 12.82 1.16 -19.07
CA ALA A 300 11.59 0.82 -19.78
C ALA A 300 11.65 -0.56 -20.45
N GLU A 301 12.83 -1.00 -20.94
CA GLU A 301 13.02 -2.32 -21.54
C GLU A 301 12.92 -3.46 -20.50
N HIS A 302 13.42 -3.22 -19.29
CA HIS A 302 13.52 -4.26 -18.26
C HIS A 302 12.29 -4.35 -17.34
N ILE A 303 11.52 -3.27 -17.19
CA ILE A 303 10.29 -3.24 -16.38
C ILE A 303 9.08 -3.09 -17.31
N LYS A 304 8.39 -4.22 -17.59
CA LYS A 304 7.36 -4.29 -18.65
C LYS A 304 5.92 -4.26 -18.15
N VAL A 305 5.66 -4.67 -16.92
CA VAL A 305 4.30 -5.03 -16.48
C VAL A 305 3.69 -4.02 -15.51
N ASN A 306 4.49 -3.43 -14.63
CA ASN A 306 3.99 -2.72 -13.47
C ASN A 306 4.55 -1.29 -13.37
N THR A 307 3.67 -0.28 -13.49
CA THR A 307 4.11 1.13 -13.38
C THR A 307 4.60 1.50 -11.99
N ARG A 308 4.15 0.80 -10.93
CA ARG A 308 4.69 1.00 -9.57
C ARG A 308 6.16 0.65 -9.48
N GLN A 309 6.61 -0.35 -10.25
CA GLN A 309 8.03 -0.70 -10.33
C GLN A 309 8.84 0.40 -11.02
N LEU A 310 8.31 1.00 -12.09
CA LEU A 310 8.94 2.16 -12.75
C LEU A 310 9.09 3.32 -11.76
N GLU A 311 8.03 3.65 -11.03
CA GLU A 311 8.07 4.67 -9.97
C GLU A 311 9.06 4.32 -8.86
N GLY A 312 9.16 3.06 -8.47
CA GLY A 312 10.11 2.57 -7.46
C GLY A 312 11.56 2.82 -7.88
N VAL A 313 11.91 2.52 -9.14
CA VAL A 313 13.26 2.78 -9.66
C VAL A 313 13.54 4.28 -9.71
N VAL A 314 12.59 5.10 -10.19
CA VAL A 314 12.76 6.57 -10.22
C VAL A 314 12.97 7.14 -8.82
N LYS A 315 12.25 6.67 -7.80
CA LYS A 315 12.45 7.07 -6.40
C LYS A 315 13.83 6.67 -5.87
N LYS A 316 14.31 5.45 -6.17
CA LYS A 316 15.65 4.99 -5.79
C LYS A 316 16.73 5.85 -6.48
N LEU A 317 16.52 6.24 -7.75
CA LEU A 317 17.41 7.16 -8.46
C LEU A 317 17.42 8.57 -7.85
N GLN A 318 16.26 9.09 -7.48
CA GLN A 318 16.14 10.37 -6.78
C GLN A 318 16.95 10.35 -5.47
N ALA A 319 16.74 9.32 -4.64
CA ALA A 319 17.47 9.16 -3.40
C ALA A 319 18.99 9.06 -3.62
N TYR A 320 19.43 8.29 -4.63
CA TYR A 320 20.83 8.16 -4.98
C TYR A 320 21.45 9.51 -5.36
N ILE A 321 20.79 10.27 -6.25
CA ILE A 321 21.27 11.59 -6.69
C ILE A 321 21.32 12.57 -5.49
N SER A 322 20.27 12.60 -4.66
CA SER A 322 20.17 13.50 -3.51
C SER A 322 21.20 13.22 -2.42
N ILE A 323 21.49 11.93 -2.14
CA ILE A 323 22.41 11.53 -1.06
C ILE A 323 23.85 11.55 -1.53
N GLN A 324 24.13 11.03 -2.72
CA GLN A 324 25.52 10.90 -3.21
C GLN A 324 25.98 12.07 -4.05
N ASN A 325 25.07 12.96 -4.48
CA ASN A 325 25.34 14.08 -5.40
C ASN A 325 26.07 13.64 -6.67
N LYS A 326 25.70 12.45 -7.21
CA LYS A 326 26.33 11.83 -8.38
C LYS A 326 25.29 11.48 -9.43
N VAL A 327 25.66 11.59 -10.70
CA VAL A 327 24.85 11.09 -11.81
C VAL A 327 24.88 9.54 -11.79
N PRO A 328 23.72 8.85 -11.79
CA PRO A 328 23.67 7.40 -11.80
C PRO A 328 24.25 6.86 -13.12
N ASN A 329 25.05 5.81 -13.03
CA ASN A 329 25.52 5.05 -14.17
C ASN A 329 24.67 3.79 -14.39
N LEU A 330 24.88 3.07 -15.49
CA LEU A 330 24.13 1.88 -15.85
C LEU A 330 24.19 0.80 -14.77
N SER A 331 25.32 0.59 -14.11
CA SER A 331 25.47 -0.43 -13.07
C SER A 331 24.58 -0.14 -11.85
N VAL A 332 24.45 1.14 -11.45
CA VAL A 332 23.54 1.57 -10.38
C VAL A 332 22.08 1.31 -10.75
N VAL A 333 21.70 1.67 -11.99
CA VAL A 333 20.34 1.43 -12.50
C VAL A 333 20.01 -0.07 -12.52
N GLN A 334 20.95 -0.91 -12.97
CA GLN A 334 20.80 -2.37 -12.96
C GLN A 334 20.56 -2.93 -11.55
N GLY A 335 21.30 -2.41 -10.57
CA GLY A 335 21.10 -2.75 -9.16
C GLY A 335 19.67 -2.42 -8.69
N PHE A 336 19.21 -1.20 -8.95
CA PHE A 336 17.87 -0.77 -8.53
C PHE A 336 16.74 -1.52 -9.24
N ILE A 337 16.89 -1.84 -10.52
CA ILE A 337 15.91 -2.67 -11.25
C ILE A 337 15.82 -4.06 -10.60
N LYS A 338 16.98 -4.68 -10.33
CA LYS A 338 17.04 -6.00 -9.70
C LYS A 338 16.36 -6.00 -8.32
N ASP A 339 16.64 -4.99 -7.50
CA ASP A 339 16.02 -4.83 -6.20
C ASP A 339 14.48 -4.70 -6.33
N VAL A 340 13.99 -3.78 -7.18
CA VAL A 340 12.55 -3.52 -7.34
C VAL A 340 11.81 -4.73 -7.92
N ILE A 341 12.43 -5.51 -8.80
CA ILE A 341 11.84 -6.75 -9.32
C ILE A 341 11.81 -7.82 -8.23
N ASN A 342 12.89 -7.97 -7.46
CA ASN A 342 12.95 -8.94 -6.36
C ASN A 342 12.00 -8.58 -5.21
N ASP A 343 11.89 -7.30 -4.84
CA ASP A 343 10.98 -6.80 -3.79
C ASP A 343 9.50 -7.06 -4.13
N THR A 344 9.15 -7.18 -5.41
CA THR A 344 7.76 -7.42 -5.86
C THR A 344 7.43 -8.90 -6.09
N GLN A 345 8.43 -9.77 -6.15
CA GLN A 345 8.18 -11.21 -6.10
C GLN A 345 8.12 -11.60 -4.60
N PRO A 346 7.01 -12.22 -4.13
CA PRO A 346 7.04 -12.85 -2.82
C PRO A 346 8.25 -13.77 -2.82
N GLU A 347 9.08 -13.71 -1.75
CA GLU A 347 10.21 -14.64 -1.64
C GLU A 347 9.71 -16.06 -1.96
N PRO A 348 10.37 -16.77 -2.89
CA PRO A 348 9.94 -18.12 -3.22
C PRO A 348 9.88 -18.89 -1.90
N ILE A 349 8.73 -19.49 -1.62
CA ILE A 349 8.52 -20.26 -0.39
C ILE A 349 9.55 -21.36 -0.38
N LYS A 350 10.52 -21.26 0.52
CA LYS A 350 11.59 -22.27 0.65
C LYS A 350 11.02 -23.54 1.24
N ILE A 351 11.48 -24.68 0.76
CA ILE A 351 11.03 -26.00 1.26
C ILE A 351 11.26 -26.13 2.78
N GLU A 352 12.32 -25.55 3.32
CA GLU A 352 12.60 -25.54 4.76
C GLU A 352 11.47 -24.87 5.54
N LYS A 353 10.92 -23.77 5.02
CA LYS A 353 9.82 -23.05 5.65
C LYS A 353 8.52 -23.86 5.60
N ILE A 354 8.27 -24.58 4.50
CA ILE A 354 7.14 -25.49 4.38
C ILE A 354 7.26 -26.62 5.40
N ILE A 355 8.45 -27.25 5.49
CA ILE A 355 8.70 -28.32 6.45
C ILE A 355 8.50 -27.85 7.87
N SER A 356 8.99 -26.66 8.21
CA SER A 356 8.84 -26.05 9.55
C SER A 356 7.38 -25.83 9.93
N GLU A 357 6.56 -25.28 9.01
CA GLU A 357 5.16 -24.99 9.28
C GLU A 357 4.31 -26.28 9.36
N VAL A 358 4.58 -27.25 8.51
CA VAL A 358 3.95 -28.58 8.60
C VAL A 358 4.35 -29.31 9.88
N ALA A 359 5.64 -29.22 10.29
CA ALA A 359 6.12 -29.82 11.53
C ALA A 359 5.39 -29.28 12.75
N LYS A 360 5.19 -27.96 12.83
CA LYS A 360 4.41 -27.30 13.89
C LYS A 360 2.95 -27.78 13.90
N THR A 361 2.30 -27.76 12.74
CA THR A 361 0.87 -28.08 12.62
C THR A 361 0.56 -29.53 12.97
N TYR A 362 1.44 -30.46 12.56
CA TYR A 362 1.27 -31.90 12.82
C TYR A 362 1.98 -32.36 14.09
N ASN A 363 2.59 -31.44 14.87
CA ASN A 363 3.31 -31.70 16.12
C ASN A 363 4.38 -32.78 15.98
N VAL A 364 5.23 -32.66 14.96
CA VAL A 364 6.35 -33.55 14.65
C VAL A 364 7.63 -32.72 14.49
N SER A 365 8.82 -33.34 14.60
CA SER A 365 10.07 -32.61 14.35
C SER A 365 10.35 -32.49 12.84
N GLU A 366 11.01 -31.39 12.43
CA GLU A 366 11.44 -31.19 11.04
C GLU A 366 12.37 -32.34 10.58
N GLY A 367 13.28 -32.78 11.46
CA GLY A 367 14.18 -33.89 11.20
C GLY A 367 13.45 -35.24 10.99
N ASP A 368 12.31 -35.43 11.68
CA ASP A 368 11.50 -36.64 11.50
C ASP A 368 10.75 -36.65 10.16
N ILE A 369 10.33 -35.49 9.67
CA ILE A 369 9.71 -35.35 8.34
C ILE A 369 10.74 -35.79 7.27
N LEU A 370 11.98 -35.37 7.40
CA LEU A 370 13.07 -35.72 6.45
C LEU A 370 13.63 -37.14 6.68
N SER A 371 13.37 -37.76 7.83
CA SER A 371 13.86 -39.08 8.16
C SER A 371 13.19 -40.23 7.37
N ASN A 372 13.75 -41.41 7.47
CA ASN A 372 13.14 -42.64 6.90
C ASN A 372 12.15 -43.35 7.85
N ARG A 373 11.81 -42.76 9.00
CA ARG A 373 10.82 -43.30 9.94
C ARG A 373 9.44 -43.39 9.31
N ARG A 374 8.69 -44.46 9.63
CA ARG A 374 7.42 -44.83 8.96
C ARG A 374 6.23 -44.90 9.93
N THR A 375 6.09 -43.96 10.88
CA THR A 375 4.84 -43.86 11.63
C THR A 375 3.75 -43.21 10.78
N ALA A 376 2.48 -43.52 11.05
CA ALA A 376 1.36 -43.00 10.26
C ALA A 376 1.30 -41.47 10.25
N SER A 377 1.56 -40.83 11.40
CA SER A 377 1.58 -39.37 11.53
C SER A 377 2.72 -38.72 10.73
N LEU A 378 3.93 -39.28 10.80
CA LEU A 378 5.08 -38.79 10.04
C LEU A 378 4.91 -39.00 8.52
N ALA A 379 4.30 -40.11 8.14
CA ALA A 379 4.01 -40.36 6.71
C ALA A 379 3.03 -39.31 6.17
N LEU A 380 1.96 -39.00 6.92
CA LEU A 380 0.98 -38.00 6.54
C LEU A 380 1.62 -36.59 6.48
N ALA A 381 2.36 -36.18 7.51
CA ALA A 381 3.04 -34.88 7.54
C ALA A 381 4.00 -34.72 6.35
N ARG A 382 4.80 -35.76 6.07
CA ARG A 382 5.71 -35.76 4.90
C ARG A 382 4.97 -35.66 3.56
N GLN A 383 3.87 -36.37 3.41
CA GLN A 383 3.04 -36.32 2.21
C GLN A 383 2.41 -34.93 2.02
N VAL A 384 1.88 -34.34 3.10
CA VAL A 384 1.33 -32.96 3.10
C VAL A 384 2.42 -31.94 2.76
N ALA A 385 3.62 -32.06 3.32
CA ALA A 385 4.72 -31.15 3.01
C ALA A 385 5.14 -31.21 1.52
N MET A 386 5.17 -32.41 0.93
CA MET A 386 5.43 -32.58 -0.51
C MET A 386 4.31 -32.00 -1.37
N TYR A 387 3.04 -32.19 -0.96
CA TYR A 387 1.88 -31.63 -1.64
C TYR A 387 1.91 -30.08 -1.60
N ILE A 388 2.12 -29.48 -0.43
CA ILE A 388 2.23 -28.03 -0.29
C ILE A 388 3.41 -27.48 -1.10
N ALA A 389 4.57 -28.17 -1.09
CA ALA A 389 5.72 -27.77 -1.90
C ALA A 389 5.37 -27.74 -3.40
N ARG A 390 4.57 -28.69 -3.89
CA ARG A 390 4.13 -28.71 -5.29
C ARG A 390 3.14 -27.61 -5.62
N GLU A 391 2.18 -27.33 -4.72
CA GLU A 391 1.13 -26.32 -4.91
C GLU A 391 1.65 -24.87 -4.79
N THR A 392 2.69 -24.65 -3.95
CA THR A 392 3.15 -23.30 -3.60
C THR A 392 4.49 -22.90 -4.22
N THR A 393 5.15 -23.83 -4.94
CA THR A 393 6.44 -23.55 -5.60
C THR A 393 6.45 -24.07 -7.04
N ASP A 394 7.28 -23.46 -7.88
CA ASP A 394 7.50 -23.91 -9.28
C ASP A 394 8.49 -25.08 -9.40
N LEU A 395 8.81 -25.75 -8.28
CA LEU A 395 9.80 -26.82 -8.26
C LEU A 395 9.28 -28.08 -8.98
N SER A 396 10.16 -28.72 -9.73
CA SER A 396 9.87 -30.02 -10.32
C SER A 396 9.79 -31.13 -9.26
N TYR A 397 9.05 -32.20 -9.52
CA TYR A 397 9.00 -33.39 -8.63
C TYR A 397 10.38 -33.92 -8.27
N LYS A 398 11.36 -33.77 -9.18
CA LYS A 398 12.75 -34.16 -8.94
C LYS A 398 13.40 -33.25 -7.90
N ALA A 399 13.27 -31.95 -8.04
CA ALA A 399 13.83 -30.97 -7.09
C ALA A 399 13.20 -31.09 -5.69
N ILE A 400 11.88 -31.31 -5.62
CA ILE A 400 11.20 -31.59 -4.35
C ILE A 400 11.75 -32.89 -3.75
N GLY A 401 11.91 -33.96 -4.58
CA GLY A 401 12.45 -35.22 -4.11
C GLY A 401 13.85 -35.11 -3.53
N GLU A 402 14.73 -34.37 -4.17
CA GLU A 402 16.09 -34.10 -3.67
C GLU A 402 16.06 -33.46 -2.26
N SER A 403 15.16 -32.51 -2.00
CA SER A 403 15.02 -31.86 -0.70
C SER A 403 14.49 -32.80 0.41
N PHE A 404 13.71 -33.80 0.07
CA PHE A 404 13.18 -34.80 1.00
C PHE A 404 13.95 -36.11 1.03
N GLY A 405 15.05 -36.21 0.26
CA GLY A 405 15.82 -37.47 0.13
C GLY A 405 15.00 -38.62 -0.48
N LYS A 406 14.11 -38.30 -1.45
CA LYS A 406 13.22 -39.25 -2.14
C LYS A 406 13.32 -39.07 -3.64
N ASP A 407 13.01 -40.13 -4.38
CA ASP A 407 12.93 -40.05 -5.83
C ASP A 407 11.64 -39.35 -6.30
N HIS A 408 11.64 -38.88 -7.56
CA HIS A 408 10.53 -38.11 -8.14
C HIS A 408 9.23 -38.93 -8.23
N THR A 409 9.30 -40.29 -8.39
CA THR A 409 8.13 -41.17 -8.45
C THR A 409 7.45 -41.27 -7.09
N THR A 410 8.23 -41.27 -6.01
CA THR A 410 7.71 -41.24 -4.64
C THR A 410 7.01 -39.88 -4.34
N VAL A 411 7.57 -38.76 -4.80
CA VAL A 411 6.93 -37.46 -4.64
C VAL A 411 5.62 -37.39 -5.40
N LEU A 412 5.61 -37.79 -6.67
CA LEU A 412 4.41 -37.81 -7.51
C LEU A 412 3.30 -38.68 -6.88
N TYR A 413 3.64 -39.88 -6.40
CA TYR A 413 2.70 -40.78 -5.73
C TYR A 413 2.11 -40.12 -4.47
N ASN A 414 2.95 -39.49 -3.65
CA ASN A 414 2.51 -38.84 -2.40
C ASN A 414 1.63 -37.61 -2.65
N VAL A 415 1.94 -36.80 -3.65
CA VAL A 415 1.13 -35.64 -4.03
C VAL A 415 -0.26 -36.09 -4.50
N ASN A 416 -0.34 -37.05 -5.44
CA ASN A 416 -1.63 -37.54 -5.93
C ASN A 416 -2.46 -38.17 -4.81
N ARG A 417 -1.83 -38.94 -3.91
CA ARG A 417 -2.50 -39.55 -2.76
C ARG A 417 -3.09 -38.52 -1.79
N ILE A 418 -2.39 -37.42 -1.52
CA ILE A 418 -2.90 -36.35 -0.65
C ILE A 418 -4.03 -35.60 -1.36
N GLU A 419 -3.91 -35.36 -2.66
CA GLU A 419 -4.98 -34.73 -3.43
C GLU A 419 -6.30 -35.49 -3.36
N GLU A 420 -6.25 -36.82 -3.46
CA GLU A 420 -7.43 -37.69 -3.25
C GLU A 420 -7.91 -37.68 -1.80
N PHE A 421 -7.00 -37.80 -0.83
CA PHE A 421 -7.31 -37.79 0.59
C PHE A 421 -8.01 -36.51 1.05
N LEU A 422 -7.64 -35.35 0.52
CA LEU A 422 -8.23 -34.06 0.85
C LEU A 422 -9.65 -33.89 0.27
N LYS A 423 -10.00 -34.61 -0.82
CA LYS A 423 -11.36 -34.61 -1.37
C LYS A 423 -12.36 -35.24 -0.40
N ASP A 424 -11.92 -36.28 0.32
CA ASP A 424 -12.78 -37.06 1.22
C ASP A 424 -12.79 -36.53 2.66
N LYS A 425 -11.89 -35.61 3.03
CA LYS A 425 -11.73 -35.11 4.40
C LYS A 425 -11.67 -33.57 4.47
N PRO A 426 -12.84 -32.90 4.55
CA PRO A 426 -12.92 -31.43 4.56
C PRO A 426 -12.09 -30.76 5.66
N TYR A 427 -12.06 -31.32 6.88
CA TYR A 427 -11.27 -30.80 8.01
C TYR A 427 -9.75 -30.80 7.72
N GLN A 428 -9.23 -31.85 7.08
CA GLN A 428 -7.82 -31.91 6.71
C GLN A 428 -7.48 -30.94 5.59
N LYS A 429 -8.42 -30.70 4.69
CA LYS A 429 -8.29 -29.70 3.64
C LYS A 429 -8.18 -28.29 4.23
N GLU A 430 -9.04 -27.95 5.17
CA GLU A 430 -9.01 -26.67 5.87
C GLU A 430 -7.67 -26.45 6.58
N LEU A 431 -7.14 -27.49 7.25
CA LEU A 431 -5.85 -27.44 7.92
C LEU A 431 -4.70 -27.18 6.93
N VAL A 432 -4.72 -27.82 5.76
CA VAL A 432 -3.72 -27.62 4.69
C VAL A 432 -3.84 -26.22 4.07
N ASP A 433 -5.07 -25.76 3.84
CA ASP A 433 -5.34 -24.41 3.33
C ASP A 433 -4.85 -23.33 4.31
N ASP A 434 -4.97 -23.55 5.61
CA ASP A 434 -4.44 -22.64 6.65
C ASP A 434 -2.90 -22.62 6.66
N ILE A 435 -2.25 -23.77 6.49
CA ILE A 435 -0.78 -23.83 6.33
C ILE A 435 -0.35 -23.00 5.11
N ILE A 436 -1.04 -23.18 3.97
CA ILE A 436 -0.72 -22.44 2.74
C ILE A 436 -0.94 -20.92 2.96
N LYS A 437 -2.02 -20.52 3.63
CA LYS A 437 -2.26 -19.10 3.99
C LYS A 437 -1.15 -18.53 4.87
N ASN A 438 -0.72 -19.27 5.90
CA ASN A 438 0.36 -18.83 6.80
C ASN A 438 1.69 -18.66 6.06
N LEU A 439 2.01 -19.58 5.14
CA LEU A 439 3.20 -19.50 4.32
C LEU A 439 3.18 -18.30 3.36
N THR A 440 2.03 -18.03 2.74
CA THR A 440 1.86 -16.89 1.83
C THR A 440 1.75 -15.56 2.57
N ALA A 441 1.08 -15.51 3.73
CA ALA A 441 1.01 -14.31 4.57
C ALA A 441 2.36 -13.93 5.16
N SER A 442 3.16 -14.92 5.58
CA SER A 442 4.53 -14.68 6.12
C SER A 442 5.52 -14.22 5.03
N SER A 443 5.20 -14.41 3.75
CA SER A 443 5.97 -13.88 2.62
C SER A 443 5.61 -12.42 2.31
N SER A 444 4.49 -11.90 2.87
CA SER A 444 4.01 -10.54 2.69
C SER A 444 4.26 -9.62 3.91
N VAL A 445 4.81 -10.12 5.01
CA VAL A 445 5.03 -9.39 6.28
C VAL A 445 6.53 -9.24 6.61
N SER A 446 7.38 -9.08 5.61
CA SER A 446 8.75 -8.60 5.83
C SER A 446 8.83 -7.13 5.42
N TYR A 447 8.10 -6.27 6.16
CA TYR A 447 8.31 -4.81 6.21
C TYR A 447 7.75 -4.26 7.52
#